data_105256c7d883198be3b5f6d282faea3e
#
_entry.id   105256c7d883198be3b5f6d282faea3e
#
_cell.length_a   1.000
_cell.length_b   1.000
_cell.length_c   1.000
_cell.angle_alpha   90.00
_cell.angle_beta   90.00
_cell.angle_gamma   90.00
#
_symmetry.space_group_name_H-M   'P 1'
#
loop_
_entity.id
_entity.type
_entity.pdbx_description
1 polymer ?
#
loop_
_entity_poly.entity_id
_entity_poly.type
_entity_poly.pdbx_seq_one_letter_code
_entity_poly.pdbx_strand_id
1 'polypeptide(L)'
;MNLKLKRLVRTSTSEQYALFDLDQIDGEQQPMTIGKLDLHYTGEGVYGTLLLWDATARQLRPAQRRQFIRALLDEVVQPMGVPNEYVIEFFDPHLDNYEVFHNVAVEGEDQSETNDSDSTIARTTPDGVARVQAY
;
A
#
# COMPACT_ATOMS: atom_id res chain seq x y z
N MET A 1 8.04 -11.37 11.20
CA MET A 1 7.73 -10.22 10.33
C MET A 1 8.45 -9.00 10.86
N ASN A 2 9.29 -8.41 10.07
CA ASN A 2 10.03 -7.19 10.37
C ASN A 2 9.47 -6.04 9.54
N LEU A 3 8.46 -5.37 10.07
CA LEU A 3 7.66 -4.39 9.35
C LEU A 3 8.40 -3.07 9.19
N LYS A 4 8.40 -2.55 7.97
CA LYS A 4 8.83 -1.19 7.64
C LYS A 4 7.76 -0.47 6.86
N LEU A 5 7.49 0.77 7.26
CA LEU A 5 6.59 1.67 6.55
C LEU A 5 7.40 2.71 5.77
N LYS A 6 7.00 2.95 4.53
CA LYS A 6 7.52 4.04 3.73
C LYS A 6 6.37 4.94 3.33
N ARG A 7 6.42 6.19 3.79
CA ARG A 7 5.42 7.18 3.38
C ARG A 7 5.62 7.54 1.91
N LEU A 8 4.56 7.38 1.12
CA LEU A 8 4.56 7.67 -0.31
C LEU A 8 3.99 9.05 -0.61
N VAL A 9 2.90 9.39 0.08
CA VAL A 9 2.16 10.63 -0.13
C VAL A 9 1.79 11.22 1.22
N ARG A 10 1.84 12.53 1.30
CA ARG A 10 1.30 13.29 2.42
C ARG A 10 0.60 14.54 1.91
N THR A 11 -0.62 14.73 2.40
CA THR A 11 -1.36 15.98 2.27
C THR A 11 -1.62 16.56 3.66
N SER A 12 -2.35 17.66 3.76
CA SER A 12 -2.73 18.24 5.07
C SER A 12 -3.65 17.32 5.88
N THR A 13 -4.38 16.41 5.21
CA THR A 13 -5.43 15.58 5.84
C THR A 13 -5.30 14.10 5.53
N SER A 14 -4.28 13.69 4.78
CA SER A 14 -4.11 12.28 4.41
C SER A 14 -2.66 11.87 4.26
N GLU A 15 -2.41 10.60 4.44
CA GLU A 15 -1.11 9.97 4.21
C GLU A 15 -1.30 8.60 3.57
N GLN A 16 -0.36 8.22 2.71
CA GLN A 16 -0.30 6.89 2.13
C GLN A 16 1.06 6.26 2.43
N TYR A 17 1.05 5.00 2.82
CA TYR A 17 2.23 4.22 3.14
C TYR A 17 2.30 2.94 2.33
N ALA A 18 3.49 2.60 1.87
CA ALA A 18 3.82 1.24 1.47
C ALA A 18 4.35 0.47 2.68
N LEU A 19 3.94 -0.78 2.79
CA LEU A 19 4.35 -1.69 3.85
C LEU A 19 5.34 -2.70 3.29
N PHE A 20 6.45 -2.90 3.98
CA PHE A 20 7.48 -3.86 3.61
C PHE A 20 7.74 -4.82 4.77
N ASP A 21 8.03 -6.05 4.44
CA ASP A 21 8.60 -7.00 5.37
C ASP A 21 10.09 -7.16 5.06
N LEU A 22 10.94 -6.69 5.97
CA LEU A 22 12.39 -6.74 5.79
C LEU A 22 12.96 -8.17 5.89
N ASP A 23 12.17 -9.11 6.40
CA ASP A 23 12.54 -10.53 6.44
C ASP A 23 12.23 -11.24 5.12
N GLN A 24 11.46 -10.59 4.23
CA GLN A 24 11.15 -11.09 2.90
C GLN A 24 11.86 -10.24 1.84
N ILE A 25 12.77 -10.86 1.13
CA ILE A 25 13.52 -10.23 0.06
C ILE A 25 13.17 -10.91 -1.27
N ASP A 26 13.12 -10.12 -2.32
CA ASP A 26 12.91 -10.61 -3.67
C ASP A 26 14.21 -11.14 -4.31
N GLY A 27 14.10 -11.59 -5.57
CA GLY A 27 15.25 -12.11 -6.33
C GLY A 27 16.33 -11.06 -6.62
N GLU A 28 16.05 -9.78 -6.39
CA GLU A 28 16.99 -8.66 -6.52
C GLU A 28 17.52 -8.17 -5.17
N GLN A 29 17.27 -8.93 -4.12
CA GLN A 29 17.64 -8.61 -2.73
C GLN A 29 17.01 -7.32 -2.19
N GLN A 30 15.83 -6.96 -2.69
CA GLN A 30 15.07 -5.83 -2.19
C GLN A 30 13.94 -6.30 -1.27
N PRO A 31 13.62 -5.54 -0.21
CA PRO A 31 12.48 -5.86 0.64
C PRO A 31 11.18 -5.93 -0.17
N MET A 32 10.38 -6.95 0.09
CA MET A 32 9.12 -7.13 -0.61
C MET A 32 8.03 -6.23 -0.02
N THR A 33 7.27 -5.59 -0.91
CA THR A 33 6.06 -4.88 -0.51
C THR A 33 4.99 -5.91 -0.13
N ILE A 34 4.44 -5.76 1.06
CA ILE A 34 3.43 -6.66 1.60
C ILE A 34 2.03 -6.04 1.65
N GLY A 35 1.92 -4.74 1.41
CA GLY A 35 0.63 -4.05 1.44
C GLY A 35 0.75 -2.54 1.34
N LYS A 36 -0.40 -1.90 1.52
CA LYS A 36 -0.55 -0.44 1.57
C LYS A 36 -1.48 -0.02 2.69
N LEU A 37 -1.23 1.16 3.23
CA LEU A 37 -2.07 1.80 4.22
C LEU A 37 -2.38 3.21 3.75
N ASP A 38 -3.67 3.51 3.59
CA ASP A 38 -4.18 4.85 3.34
C ASP A 38 -4.84 5.38 4.60
N LEU A 39 -4.49 6.58 5.02
CA LEU A 39 -5.05 7.24 6.19
C LEU A 39 -5.61 8.60 5.83
N HIS A 40 -6.78 8.91 6.39
CA HIS A 40 -7.45 10.19 6.31
C HIS A 40 -7.73 10.71 7.71
N TYR A 41 -7.28 11.92 7.97
CA TYR A 41 -7.46 12.58 9.27
C TYR A 41 -8.65 13.53 9.19
N THR A 42 -9.56 13.38 10.14
CA THR A 42 -10.73 14.25 10.27
C THR A 42 -10.76 14.86 11.65
N GLY A 43 -11.66 15.82 11.88
CA GLY A 43 -11.87 16.37 13.23
C GLY A 43 -12.41 15.36 14.25
N GLU A 44 -12.94 14.25 13.79
CA GLU A 44 -13.55 13.20 14.64
C GLU A 44 -12.63 12.00 14.87
N GLY A 45 -11.67 11.76 13.98
CA GLY A 45 -10.81 10.61 14.11
C GLY A 45 -10.00 10.30 12.84
N VAL A 46 -9.49 9.08 12.78
CA VAL A 46 -8.73 8.57 11.67
C VAL A 46 -9.53 7.50 10.93
N TYR A 47 -9.62 7.65 9.63
CA TYR A 47 -10.24 6.68 8.72
C TYR A 47 -9.20 6.20 7.74
N GLY A 48 -9.17 4.90 7.50
CA GLY A 48 -8.18 4.38 6.56
C GLY A 48 -8.55 3.04 5.97
N THR A 49 -7.72 2.65 5.01
CA THR A 49 -7.79 1.35 4.34
C THR A 49 -6.44 0.68 4.45
N LEU A 50 -6.42 -0.50 5.05
CA LEU A 50 -5.26 -1.38 5.09
C LEU A 50 -5.49 -2.54 4.11
N LEU A 51 -4.62 -2.61 3.12
CA LEU A 51 -4.62 -3.69 2.15
C LEU A 51 -3.34 -4.49 2.33
N LEU A 52 -3.46 -5.76 2.67
CA LEU A 52 -2.34 -6.70 2.74
C LEU A 52 -2.46 -7.73 1.62
N TRP A 53 -1.34 -8.07 1.01
CA TRP A 53 -1.30 -9.16 0.03
C TRP A 53 -1.64 -10.48 0.70
N ASP A 54 -2.31 -11.35 -0.02
CA ASP A 54 -2.83 -12.63 0.45
C ASP A 54 -1.81 -13.45 1.27
N ALA A 55 -0.59 -13.55 0.78
CA ALA A 55 0.47 -14.30 1.47
C ALA A 55 0.76 -13.77 2.88
N THR A 56 0.74 -12.45 3.07
CA THR A 56 0.96 -11.80 4.36
C THR A 56 -0.29 -11.87 5.22
N ALA A 57 -1.44 -11.63 4.62
CA ALA A 57 -2.72 -11.66 5.32
C ALA A 57 -3.01 -13.04 5.95
N ARG A 58 -2.60 -14.12 5.29
CA ARG A 58 -2.72 -15.49 5.81
C ARG A 58 -1.87 -15.73 7.05
N GLN A 59 -0.77 -15.03 7.22
CA GLN A 59 0.08 -15.14 8.42
C GLN A 59 -0.56 -14.45 9.64
N LEU A 60 -1.49 -13.53 9.41
CA LEU A 60 -2.22 -12.83 10.46
C LEU A 60 -3.55 -13.51 10.74
N ARG A 61 -3.64 -14.19 11.89
CA ARG A 61 -4.91 -14.71 12.38
C ARG A 61 -5.89 -13.56 12.63
N PRO A 62 -7.20 -13.77 12.47
CA PRO A 62 -8.19 -12.71 12.73
C PRO A 62 -8.02 -12.03 14.11
N ALA A 63 -7.67 -12.79 15.14
CA ALA A 63 -7.42 -12.25 16.48
C ALA A 63 -6.18 -11.33 16.56
N GLN A 64 -5.21 -11.52 15.67
CA GLN A 64 -3.98 -10.72 15.61
C GLN A 64 -4.11 -9.46 14.76
N ARG A 65 -5.11 -9.39 13.89
CA ARG A 65 -5.31 -8.27 12.96
C ARG A 65 -5.52 -6.95 13.70
N ARG A 66 -6.32 -6.97 14.75
CA ARG A 66 -6.59 -5.78 15.57
C ARG A 66 -5.32 -5.24 16.23
N GLN A 67 -4.51 -6.13 16.79
CA GLN A 67 -3.24 -5.76 17.40
C GLN A 67 -2.26 -5.24 16.36
N PHE A 68 -2.23 -5.84 15.18
CA PHE A 68 -1.40 -5.40 14.05
C PHE A 68 -1.79 -3.99 13.60
N ILE A 69 -3.09 -3.73 13.39
CA ILE A 69 -3.61 -2.40 13.03
C ILE A 69 -3.25 -1.38 14.11
N ARG A 70 -3.39 -1.74 15.37
CA ARG A 70 -3.02 -0.85 16.48
C ARG A 70 -1.54 -0.49 16.46
N ALA A 71 -0.67 -1.46 16.24
CA ALA A 71 0.77 -1.23 16.14
C ALA A 71 1.13 -0.34 14.92
N LEU A 72 0.45 -0.53 13.78
CA LEU A 72 0.62 0.35 12.63
C LEU A 72 0.23 1.79 12.94
N LEU A 73 -0.92 1.99 13.57
CA LEU A 73 -1.38 3.33 13.94
C LEU A 73 -0.46 3.98 14.97
N ASP A 74 0.04 3.24 15.94
CA ASP A 74 1.03 3.74 16.90
C ASP A 74 2.28 4.25 16.19
N GLU A 75 2.73 3.57 15.14
CA GLU A 75 3.92 3.95 14.39
C GLU A 75 3.71 5.22 13.55
N VAL A 76 2.56 5.34 12.87
CA VAL A 76 2.33 6.43 11.90
C VAL A 76 1.78 7.70 12.51
N VAL A 77 1.06 7.64 13.63
CA VAL A 77 0.44 8.81 14.24
C VAL A 77 1.25 9.42 15.37
N GLN A 78 2.45 8.92 15.63
CA GLN A 78 3.36 9.59 16.55
C GLN A 78 3.82 10.95 16.01
N PRO A 79 3.96 11.97 16.84
CA PRO A 79 3.86 12.00 18.32
C PRO A 79 2.46 12.24 18.87
N MET A 80 1.43 12.36 18.04
CA MET A 80 0.08 12.72 18.49
C MET A 80 -0.64 11.60 19.26
N GLY A 81 -0.11 10.38 19.22
CA GLY A 81 -0.74 9.20 19.81
C GLY A 81 -1.87 8.64 18.95
N VAL A 82 -2.27 7.41 19.25
CA VAL A 82 -3.40 6.78 18.56
C VAL A 82 -4.70 7.50 18.98
N PRO A 83 -5.51 7.98 18.01
CA PRO A 83 -6.77 8.63 18.33
C PRO A 83 -7.71 7.65 19.03
N ASN A 84 -8.60 8.17 19.85
CA ASN A 84 -9.62 7.36 20.54
C ASN A 84 -10.56 6.68 19.55
N GLU A 85 -10.81 7.33 18.42
CA GLU A 85 -11.65 6.81 17.36
C GLU A 85 -10.86 6.64 16.08
N TYR A 86 -10.88 5.43 15.56
CA TYR A 86 -10.36 5.13 14.21
C TYR A 86 -11.23 4.07 13.56
N VAL A 87 -11.33 4.15 12.24
CA VAL A 87 -11.97 3.14 11.41
C VAL A 87 -10.97 2.72 10.35
N ILE A 88 -10.55 1.47 10.37
CA ILE A 88 -9.67 0.89 9.36
C ILE A 88 -10.40 -0.25 8.67
N GLU A 89 -10.64 -0.09 7.38
CA GLU A 89 -11.10 -1.17 6.53
C GLU A 89 -9.91 -2.04 6.16
N PHE A 90 -9.99 -3.31 6.50
CA PHE A 90 -8.95 -4.29 6.21
C PHE A 90 -9.35 -5.14 5.01
N PHE A 91 -8.48 -5.19 4.03
CA PHE A 91 -8.63 -6.03 2.85
C PHE A 91 -7.47 -7.02 2.72
N ASP A 92 -7.80 -8.27 2.46
CA ASP A 92 -6.86 -9.33 2.12
C ASP A 92 -7.18 -9.88 0.71
N PRO A 93 -6.98 -9.07 -0.33
CA PRO A 93 -7.39 -9.45 -1.67
C PRO A 93 -6.61 -10.64 -2.18
N HIS A 94 -7.33 -11.58 -2.76
CA HIS A 94 -6.75 -12.62 -3.58
C HIS A 94 -6.59 -12.05 -4.99
N LEU A 95 -5.41 -11.46 -5.26
CA LEU A 95 -5.13 -10.80 -6.52
C LEU A 95 -4.34 -11.73 -7.43
N ASP A 96 -4.97 -12.14 -8.53
CA ASP A 96 -4.28 -12.85 -9.61
C ASP A 96 -3.55 -11.87 -10.54
N ASN A 97 -4.07 -10.65 -10.66
CA ASN A 97 -3.51 -9.61 -11.49
C ASN A 97 -3.53 -8.25 -10.76
N TYR A 98 -2.46 -7.52 -10.95
CA TYR A 98 -2.30 -6.16 -10.44
C TYR A 98 -1.49 -5.33 -11.43
N GLU A 99 -2.00 -4.15 -11.77
CA GLU A 99 -1.34 -3.23 -12.69
C GLU A 99 -1.31 -1.83 -12.11
N VAL A 100 -0.21 -1.13 -12.31
CA VAL A 100 -0.08 0.29 -11.98
C VAL A 100 0.17 1.07 -13.27
N PHE A 101 -0.64 2.09 -13.48
CA PHE A 101 -0.54 2.95 -14.65
C PHE A 101 0.07 4.29 -14.23
N HIS A 102 1.11 4.69 -14.92
CA HIS A 102 1.74 6.00 -14.77
C HIS A 102 1.55 6.81 -16.04
N ASN A 103 1.18 8.08 -15.91
CA ASN A 103 1.05 9.00 -17.04
C ASN A 103 0.17 8.46 -18.18
N VAL A 104 -0.96 7.84 -17.82
CA VAL A 104 -1.91 7.35 -18.81
C VAL A 104 -2.51 8.51 -19.58
N ALA A 105 -2.35 8.51 -20.92
CA ALA A 105 -3.00 9.46 -21.77
C ALA A 105 -4.53 9.28 -21.74
N VAL A 106 -5.27 10.38 -21.64
CA VAL A 106 -6.74 10.34 -21.74
C VAL A 106 -7.10 9.99 -23.18
N GLU A 107 -7.81 8.89 -23.37
CA GLU A 107 -8.32 8.52 -24.69
C GLU A 107 -9.32 9.60 -25.15
N GLY A 108 -9.04 10.28 -26.25
CA GLY A 108 -9.97 11.22 -26.87
C GLY A 108 -9.38 12.47 -27.49
N GLU A 109 -8.09 12.74 -27.34
CA GLU A 109 -7.43 13.82 -28.07
C GLU A 109 -6.61 13.26 -29.21
N ASP A 110 -6.94 13.77 -30.36
CA ASP A 110 -6.51 13.47 -31.69
C ASP A 110 -5.01 13.20 -31.81
N GLN A 111 -4.72 12.15 -32.49
CA GLN A 111 -3.40 11.66 -32.79
C GLN A 111 -2.60 12.69 -33.57
N SER A 112 -1.61 13.23 -32.93
CA SER A 112 -0.39 13.61 -33.65
C SER A 112 0.76 12.86 -33.01
N GLU A 113 1.32 12.01 -33.82
CA GLU A 113 2.45 11.16 -33.57
C GLU A 113 3.54 11.83 -32.75
N THR A 114 3.77 11.34 -31.56
CA THR A 114 5.10 11.21 -31.01
C THR A 114 5.13 9.94 -30.16
N ASN A 115 5.79 8.97 -30.70
CA ASN A 115 6.20 7.76 -30.00
C ASN A 115 7.09 8.16 -28.83
N ASP A 116 6.53 8.24 -27.66
CA ASP A 116 7.20 8.04 -26.39
C ASP A 116 6.12 8.02 -25.31
N SER A 117 5.23 7.06 -25.41
CA SER A 117 4.42 6.69 -24.28
C SER A 117 5.27 5.80 -23.39
N ASP A 118 5.97 6.42 -22.49
CA ASP A 118 6.61 5.73 -21.38
C ASP A 118 5.53 5.33 -20.37
N SER A 119 4.57 4.54 -20.83
CA SER A 119 3.59 3.92 -19.95
C SER A 119 4.23 2.70 -19.33
N THR A 120 4.84 2.89 -18.17
CA THR A 120 5.35 1.77 -17.39
C THR A 120 4.17 1.09 -16.72
N ILE A 121 3.80 -0.08 -17.23
CA ILE A 121 2.82 -0.95 -16.61
C ILE A 121 3.58 -1.89 -15.69
N ALA A 122 3.36 -1.79 -14.39
CA ALA A 122 3.85 -2.77 -13.45
C ALA A 122 2.85 -3.93 -13.37
N ARG A 123 3.27 -5.12 -13.74
CA ARG A 123 2.45 -6.34 -13.69
C ARG A 123 2.80 -7.17 -12.48
N THR A 124 1.82 -7.90 -11.96
CA THR A 124 2.07 -8.97 -11.01
C THR A 124 2.95 -10.04 -11.64
N THR A 125 3.88 -10.53 -10.86
CA THR A 125 4.62 -11.73 -11.24
C THR A 125 3.68 -12.94 -11.19
N PRO A 126 3.98 -14.03 -11.93
CA PRO A 126 3.15 -15.23 -11.95
C PRO A 126 2.87 -15.87 -10.59
N ASP A 127 3.64 -15.53 -9.59
CA ASP A 127 3.52 -16.05 -8.22
C ASP A 127 2.58 -15.22 -7.33
N GLY A 128 1.81 -14.30 -7.89
CA GLY A 128 0.86 -13.47 -7.15
C GLY A 128 1.49 -12.41 -6.24
N VAL A 129 2.78 -12.20 -6.35
CA VAL A 129 3.48 -11.14 -5.61
C VAL A 129 3.49 -9.87 -6.45
N ALA A 130 2.70 -8.90 -6.05
CA ALA A 130 2.69 -7.60 -6.68
C ALA A 130 4.02 -6.88 -6.38
N ARG A 131 4.79 -6.59 -7.42
CA ARG A 131 5.89 -5.64 -7.33
C ARG A 131 5.32 -4.24 -7.48
N VAL A 132 5.36 -3.48 -6.41
CA VAL A 132 5.23 -2.04 -6.52
C VAL A 132 6.62 -1.53 -6.88
N GLN A 133 6.80 -1.10 -8.12
CA GLN A 133 8.02 -0.41 -8.48
C GLN A 133 8.14 0.87 -7.66
N ALA A 134 9.38 1.16 -7.26
CA ALA A 134 9.73 2.29 -6.45
C ALA A 134 9.14 3.60 -7.01
N TYR A 135 8.42 4.23 -6.18
CA TYR A 135 8.06 5.62 -6.38
C TYR A 135 9.30 6.50 -6.24
#